data_40bea3fcf15ac27a5b54b3c6eafa9a31
#
_entry.id   40bea3fcf15ac27a5b54b3c6eafa9a31
#
_cell.length_a   1.000
_cell.length_b   1.000
_cell.length_c   1.000
_cell.angle_alpha   90.00
_cell.angle_beta   90.00
_cell.angle_gamma   90.00
#
_symmetry.space_group_name_H-M   'P 1'
#
loop_
_entity.id
_entity.type
_entity.pdbx_description
1 polymer ?
#
loop_
_entity_poly.entity_id
_entity_poly.type
_entity_poly.pdbx_seq_one_letter_code
_entity_poly.pdbx_strand_id
1 'polypeptide(L)'
;AAPVKEKREKKEKPKPSGGSKAIEKKIKSMEREIEKQETLVAEYDEKIAAASADYQELARLMEEKQAEEEKLTGMMDEWEALSLQLEEGV
;
A
#
# COMPACT_ATOMS: atom_id res chain seq x y z
N ALA A 1 -9.16 -6.77 16.58
CA ALA A 1 -10.06 -7.50 15.81
C ALA A 1 -9.58 -7.74 14.43
N ALA A 2 -9.22 -6.71 13.78
CA ALA A 2 -8.76 -6.88 12.43
C ALA A 2 -7.64 -7.88 12.36
N PRO A 3 -6.66 -7.79 13.20
CA PRO A 3 -5.54 -8.69 13.10
C PRO A 3 -5.96 -10.13 13.23
N VAL A 4 -6.96 -10.35 13.98
CA VAL A 4 -7.39 -11.69 14.15
C VAL A 4 -7.86 -12.28 12.85
N LYS A 5 -8.55 -11.51 12.08
CA LYS A 5 -9.00 -11.99 10.83
C LYS A 5 -7.88 -12.32 9.96
N GLU A 6 -6.85 -11.56 9.99
CA GLU A 6 -5.72 -11.84 9.15
C GLU A 6 -5.13 -13.18 9.48
N LYS A 7 -5.09 -13.53 10.75
CA LYS A 7 -4.56 -14.80 11.09
C LYS A 7 -5.37 -15.89 10.51
N ARG A 8 -6.65 -15.77 10.53
CA ARG A 8 -7.46 -16.80 9.99
C ARG A 8 -7.18 -16.97 8.55
N GLU A 9 -6.97 -15.90 7.87
CA GLU A 9 -6.67 -16.00 6.47
C GLU A 9 -5.44 -16.79 6.26
N LYS A 10 -4.45 -16.61 7.08
CA LYS A 10 -3.27 -17.33 6.91
C LYS A 10 -3.52 -18.79 7.02
N LYS A 11 -4.32 -19.20 7.90
CA LYS A 11 -4.57 -20.56 8.04
C LYS A 11 -5.12 -21.14 6.82
N GLU A 12 -5.91 -20.41 6.14
CA GLU A 12 -6.45 -20.94 4.98
C GLU A 12 -5.52 -21.13 3.92
N LYS A 13 -4.54 -20.37 3.83
CA LYS A 13 -3.70 -20.44 2.79
C LYS A 13 -3.05 -21.66 2.49
N PRO A 14 -2.99 -22.56 3.20
CA PRO A 14 -2.33 -23.79 2.86
C PRO A 14 -2.76 -24.36 1.57
N LYS A 15 -3.69 -23.89 0.96
CA LYS A 15 -4.07 -24.39 -0.22
C LYS A 15 -3.34 -23.91 -1.28
N PRO A 16 -2.38 -24.34 -1.68
CA PRO A 16 -1.55 -23.92 -2.71
C PRO A 16 -2.07 -24.10 -4.07
N SER A 17 -2.80 -25.04 -4.24
CA SER A 17 -3.23 -25.31 -5.56
C SER A 17 -3.78 -24.10 -6.20
N GLY A 18 -4.34 -23.25 -5.50
CA GLY A 18 -4.90 -22.13 -6.15
C GLY A 18 -3.92 -21.03 -6.24
N GLY A 19 -2.95 -21.13 -7.01
CA GLY A 19 -2.02 -20.08 -7.15
C GLY A 19 -2.67 -18.75 -7.43
N SER A 20 -3.66 -18.75 -8.28
CA SER A 20 -4.30 -17.48 -8.60
C SER A 20 -5.08 -16.95 -7.43
N LYS A 21 -5.61 -17.83 -6.58
CA LYS A 21 -6.31 -17.35 -5.44
C LYS A 21 -5.38 -16.64 -4.48
N ALA A 22 -4.18 -17.18 -4.28
CA ALA A 22 -3.23 -16.55 -3.41
C ALA A 22 -2.82 -15.20 -3.96
N ILE A 23 -2.68 -15.11 -5.26
CA ILE A 23 -2.33 -13.85 -5.88
C ILE A 23 -3.47 -12.87 -5.74
N GLU A 24 -4.68 -13.31 -5.92
CA GLU A 24 -5.83 -12.43 -5.76
C GLU A 24 -5.90 -11.87 -4.36
N LYS A 25 -5.63 -12.69 -3.36
CA LYS A 25 -5.66 -12.22 -2.01
C LYS A 25 -4.59 -11.18 -1.78
N LYS A 26 -3.42 -11.42 -2.32
CA LYS A 26 -2.34 -10.47 -2.19
C LYS A 26 -2.70 -9.16 -2.86
N ILE A 27 -3.29 -9.23 -4.03
CA ILE A 27 -3.67 -8.03 -4.74
C ILE A 27 -4.66 -7.22 -3.92
N LYS A 28 -5.65 -7.87 -3.34
CA LYS A 28 -6.61 -7.16 -2.54
C LYS A 28 -5.98 -6.53 -1.32
N SER A 29 -5.08 -7.27 -0.71
CA SER A 29 -4.39 -6.77 0.45
C SER A 29 -3.57 -5.54 0.08
N MET A 30 -2.90 -5.60 -1.05
CA MET A 30 -2.10 -4.49 -1.49
C MET A 30 -2.95 -3.30 -1.86
N GLU A 31 -4.11 -3.54 -2.43
CA GLU A 31 -5.00 -2.44 -2.76
C GLU A 31 -5.39 -1.66 -1.52
N ARG A 32 -5.63 -2.37 -0.43
CA ARG A 32 -5.94 -1.69 0.80
C ARG A 32 -4.77 -0.89 1.29
N GLU A 33 -3.58 -1.46 1.21
CA GLU A 33 -2.41 -0.78 1.68
C GLU A 33 -2.10 0.42 0.81
N ILE A 34 -2.31 0.30 -0.49
CA ILE A 34 -2.12 1.42 -1.38
C ILE A 34 -3.08 2.54 -1.03
N GLU A 35 -4.32 2.19 -0.74
CA GLU A 35 -5.28 3.20 -0.36
C GLU A 35 -4.85 3.92 0.90
N LYS A 36 -4.38 3.18 1.88
CA LYS A 36 -3.93 3.80 3.11
C LYS A 36 -2.75 4.70 2.84
N GLN A 37 -1.85 4.25 2.00
CA GLN A 37 -0.67 5.02 1.71
C GLN A 37 -1.04 6.29 0.95
N GLU A 38 -2.01 6.21 0.05
CA GLU A 38 -2.46 7.39 -0.66
C GLU A 38 -3.07 8.40 0.30
N THR A 39 -3.83 7.92 1.26
CA THR A 39 -4.42 8.79 2.25
C THR A 39 -3.33 9.46 3.07
N LEU A 40 -2.30 8.71 3.41
CA LEU A 40 -1.21 9.26 4.18
C LEU A 40 -0.51 10.37 3.40
N VAL A 41 -0.26 10.13 2.12
CA VAL A 41 0.37 11.15 1.28
C VAL A 41 -0.51 12.39 1.21
N ALA A 42 -1.81 12.20 1.08
CA ALA A 42 -2.73 13.32 1.03
C ALA A 42 -2.71 14.11 2.34
N GLU A 43 -2.55 13.42 3.44
CA GLU A 43 -2.46 14.10 4.72
C GLU A 43 -1.23 14.98 4.79
N TYR A 44 -0.14 14.53 4.20
CA TYR A 44 1.05 15.35 4.18
C TYR A 44 0.82 16.63 3.39
N ASP A 45 0.05 16.54 2.32
CA ASP A 45 -0.27 17.74 1.56
C ASP A 45 -0.99 18.75 2.42
N GLU A 46 -1.90 18.30 3.26
CA GLU A 46 -2.60 19.21 4.14
C GLU A 46 -1.67 19.80 5.18
N LYS A 47 -0.78 18.99 5.70
CA LYS A 47 0.16 19.47 6.69
C LYS A 47 1.10 20.50 6.08
N ILE A 48 1.51 20.25 4.85
CA ILE A 48 2.39 21.17 4.15
C ILE A 48 1.68 22.50 3.95
N ALA A 49 0.42 22.45 3.57
CA ALA A 49 -0.34 23.67 3.38
C ALA A 49 -0.46 24.42 4.69
N ALA A 50 -0.66 23.70 5.78
CA ALA A 50 -0.80 24.34 7.07
C ALA A 50 0.51 24.94 7.56
N ALA A 51 1.62 24.36 7.15
CA ALA A 51 2.92 24.83 7.60
C ALA A 51 3.55 25.79 6.61
N SER A 52 2.78 26.42 5.77
CA SER A 52 3.33 27.21 4.68
C SER A 52 4.22 28.36 5.17
N ALA A 53 4.02 28.81 6.39
CA ALA A 53 4.83 29.90 6.90
C ALA A 53 6.07 29.43 7.64
N ASP A 54 6.19 28.15 7.91
CA ASP A 54 7.31 27.61 8.66
C ASP A 54 8.19 26.82 7.71
N TYR A 55 9.26 27.43 7.27
CA TYR A 55 10.09 26.79 6.26
C TYR A 55 10.75 25.51 6.73
N GLN A 56 11.13 25.46 7.99
CA GLN A 56 11.77 24.26 8.50
C GLN A 56 10.81 23.11 8.55
N GLU A 57 9.62 23.37 9.03
CA GLU A 57 8.63 22.34 9.10
C GLU A 57 8.22 21.93 7.70
N LEU A 58 8.11 22.90 6.80
CA LEU A 58 7.75 22.64 5.44
C LEU A 58 8.76 21.73 4.77
N ALA A 59 10.03 22.00 4.94
CA ALA A 59 11.06 21.18 4.33
C ALA A 59 11.00 19.75 4.87
N ARG A 60 10.79 19.61 6.16
CA ARG A 60 10.73 18.28 6.75
C ARG A 60 9.53 17.51 6.24
N LEU A 61 8.39 18.19 6.17
CA LEU A 61 7.18 17.53 5.68
C LEU A 61 7.32 17.12 4.23
N MET A 62 7.96 17.95 3.44
CA MET A 62 8.13 17.60 2.04
C MET A 62 9.04 16.39 1.87
N GLU A 63 10.07 16.31 2.70
CA GLU A 63 10.95 15.16 2.65
C GLU A 63 10.20 13.90 3.06
N GLU A 64 9.42 13.99 4.11
CA GLU A 64 8.66 12.85 4.57
C GLU A 64 7.63 12.44 3.54
N LYS A 65 6.99 13.42 2.93
CA LYS A 65 6.02 13.11 1.92
C LYS A 65 6.66 12.39 0.75
N GLN A 66 7.83 12.84 0.35
CA GLN A 66 8.51 12.21 -0.76
C GLN A 66 8.84 10.75 -0.44
N ALA A 67 9.28 10.48 0.78
CA ALA A 67 9.57 9.11 1.17
C ALA A 67 8.32 8.26 1.11
N GLU A 68 7.18 8.80 1.52
CA GLU A 68 5.96 8.03 1.48
C GLU A 68 5.48 7.85 0.05
N GLU A 69 5.72 8.81 -0.80
CA GLU A 69 5.36 8.66 -2.20
C GLU A 69 6.20 7.57 -2.86
N GLU A 70 7.45 7.47 -2.48
CA GLU A 70 8.29 6.42 -3.03
C GLU A 70 7.79 5.05 -2.58
N LYS A 71 7.35 4.96 -1.34
CA LYS A 71 6.77 3.73 -0.87
C LYS A 71 5.54 3.38 -1.68
N LEU A 72 4.71 4.38 -1.92
CA LEU A 72 3.50 4.16 -2.69
C LEU A 72 3.84 3.66 -4.08
N THR A 73 4.83 4.26 -4.71
CA THR A 73 5.22 3.84 -6.04
C THR A 73 5.68 2.37 -6.04
N GLY A 74 6.45 1.99 -5.02
CA GLY A 74 6.89 0.61 -4.92
C GLY A 74 5.72 -0.34 -4.73
N MET A 75 4.75 0.08 -3.94
CA MET A 75 3.58 -0.75 -3.72
C MET A 75 2.78 -0.91 -5.00
N MET A 76 2.66 0.16 -5.77
CA MET A 76 1.92 0.08 -7.01
C MET A 76 2.65 -0.79 -8.03
N ASP A 77 3.96 -0.74 -8.03
CA ASP A 77 4.73 -1.59 -8.92
C ASP A 77 4.50 -3.06 -8.55
N GLU A 78 4.51 -3.36 -7.28
CA GLU A 78 4.27 -4.72 -6.86
C GLU A 78 2.86 -5.16 -7.20
N TRP A 79 1.91 -4.27 -7.00
CA TRP A 79 0.54 -4.57 -7.30
C TRP A 79 0.38 -4.87 -8.79
N GLU A 80 1.06 -4.11 -9.60
CA GLU A 80 1.00 -4.30 -11.03
C GLU A 80 1.61 -5.65 -11.40
N ALA A 81 2.75 -5.98 -10.81
CA ALA A 81 3.40 -7.24 -11.08
C ALA A 81 2.50 -8.41 -10.71
N LEU A 82 1.81 -8.29 -9.57
CA LEU A 82 0.92 -9.33 -9.15
C LEU A 82 -0.26 -9.46 -10.10
N SER A 83 -0.77 -8.33 -10.56
CA SER A 83 -1.86 -8.36 -11.50
C SER A 83 -1.47 -9.06 -12.79
N LEU A 84 -0.26 -8.79 -13.25
CA LEU A 84 0.22 -9.43 -14.44
C LEU A 84 0.39 -10.92 -14.22
N GLN A 85 0.88 -11.30 -13.06
CA GLN A 85 1.02 -12.70 -12.74
C GLN A 85 -0.33 -13.39 -12.77
N LEU A 86 -1.34 -12.74 -12.24
CA LEU A 86 -2.66 -13.31 -12.22
C LEU A 86 -3.15 -13.54 -13.63
N GLU A 87 -2.94 -12.57 -14.49
CA GLU A 87 -3.38 -12.71 -15.87
C GLU A 87 -2.64 -13.81 -16.58
N GLU A 88 -1.35 -13.89 -16.38
CA GLU A 88 -0.56 -14.89 -17.05
C GLU A 88 -0.81 -16.27 -16.49
N GLY A 89 -0.99 -16.37 -15.22
CA GLY A 89 -1.17 -17.64 -14.59
C GLY A 89 -2.46 -18.33 -14.91
N VAL A 90 -3.36 -17.61 -15.44
CA VAL A 90 -4.65 -18.19 -15.76
C VAL A 90 -4.66 -18.88 -17.07
#